data_7265c03aabd71688a19ea02720dc1961
#
_entry.id   7265c03aabd71688a19ea02720dc1961
#
_cell.length_a   1.000
_cell.length_b   1.000
_cell.length_c   1.000
_cell.angle_alpha   90.00
_cell.angle_beta   90.00
_cell.angle_gamma   90.00
#
_symmetry.space_group_name_H-M   'P 1'
#
loop_
_entity.id
_entity.type
_entity.pdbx_description
1 polymer ?
#
loop_
_entity_poly.entity_id
_entity_poly.type
_entity_poly.pdbx_seq_one_letter_code
_entity_poly.pdbx_strand_id
1 'polypeptide(L)'
;LIDINQNSGLGQVISKNNLIISDTLMGGIGSCKHANGKDWWIFMMKDSSDIIYKIALTDSSQMSITSQKMNFSPLAVSNVAQLTFSPSGNKFVATTYDNPINRNSYVVISDFDRCTGMFSNTQTVQVTSGAYIWGTAFSPSGKYIYACSSQYVFQIDAATHTVDTIATYDGFISPVGATCCPTTFWNMYLAANGKIYITSGSGVQHLHEITYPDSAGTACKLQQHIINLGFGNLRAVPNHPNYYLGCDTTFGCTPCYTGINEIKQHDFKFSISPNPNNGSFKIIYLLPQNKSGTLQIFDITGKEVFRQNLSPWSTMQYISLPKLANGVYN
;
A
#
# COMPACT_ATOMS: atom_id res chain seq x y z
N LEU A 1 -0.57 -15.77 -18.99
CA LEU A 1 -1.69 -15.07 -19.62
C LEU A 1 -2.95 -15.91 -19.46
N ILE A 2 -4.03 -15.27 -19.02
CA ILE A 2 -5.35 -15.89 -18.87
C ILE A 2 -6.30 -15.18 -19.81
N ASP A 3 -7.00 -15.92 -20.64
CA ASP A 3 -8.12 -15.39 -21.44
C ASP A 3 -9.41 -15.63 -20.66
N ILE A 4 -10.02 -14.55 -20.17
CA ILE A 4 -11.23 -14.62 -19.34
C ILE A 4 -12.49 -14.97 -20.14
N ASN A 5 -12.45 -14.87 -21.47
CA ASN A 5 -13.60 -15.19 -22.34
C ASN A 5 -13.65 -16.67 -22.73
N GLN A 6 -12.56 -17.40 -22.50
CA GLN A 6 -12.51 -18.84 -22.78
C GLN A 6 -13.25 -19.65 -21.71
N ASN A 7 -13.50 -20.94 -22.03
CA ASN A 7 -14.11 -21.90 -21.12
C ASN A 7 -15.44 -21.39 -20.53
N SER A 8 -16.32 -20.87 -21.40
CA SER A 8 -17.65 -20.34 -21.04
C SER A 8 -17.61 -19.23 -19.98
N GLY A 9 -16.58 -18.38 -19.99
CA GLY A 9 -16.42 -17.26 -19.05
C GLY A 9 -15.72 -17.66 -17.75
N LEU A 10 -15.29 -18.91 -17.59
CA LEU A 10 -14.52 -19.36 -16.43
C LEU A 10 -13.02 -19.02 -16.55
N GLY A 11 -12.59 -18.62 -17.74
CA GLY A 11 -11.21 -18.32 -18.07
C GLY A 11 -10.37 -19.56 -18.40
N GLN A 12 -9.35 -19.35 -19.19
CA GLN A 12 -8.37 -20.38 -19.54
C GLN A 12 -6.96 -19.83 -19.51
N VAL A 13 -6.01 -20.56 -18.93
CA VAL A 13 -4.59 -20.24 -19.01
C VAL A 13 -4.10 -20.56 -20.42
N ILE A 14 -3.80 -19.54 -21.21
CA ILE A 14 -3.33 -19.70 -22.60
C ILE A 14 -1.80 -19.66 -22.70
N SER A 15 -1.12 -19.09 -21.72
CA SER A 15 0.34 -19.07 -21.65
C SER A 15 0.80 -18.88 -20.20
N LYS A 16 1.85 -19.60 -19.80
CA LYS A 16 2.48 -19.50 -18.47
C LYS A 16 3.99 -19.65 -18.57
N ASN A 17 4.68 -19.19 -17.53
CA ASN A 17 6.13 -19.29 -17.39
C ASN A 17 6.93 -18.61 -18.52
N ASN A 18 6.38 -17.56 -19.11
CA ASN A 18 7.11 -16.76 -20.08
C ASN A 18 8.16 -15.92 -19.36
N LEU A 19 9.42 -16.06 -19.78
CA LEU A 19 10.51 -15.24 -19.29
C LEU A 19 10.33 -13.81 -19.82
N ILE A 20 10.18 -12.84 -18.92
CA ILE A 20 9.98 -11.42 -19.26
C ILE A 20 11.30 -10.65 -19.13
N ILE A 21 12.03 -10.85 -18.04
CA ILE A 21 13.33 -10.24 -17.76
C ILE A 21 14.29 -11.32 -17.31
N SER A 22 15.48 -11.34 -17.90
CA SER A 22 16.57 -12.22 -17.50
C SER A 22 17.68 -11.38 -16.89
N ASP A 23 17.58 -11.15 -15.59
CA ASP A 23 18.58 -10.41 -14.80
C ASP A 23 18.47 -10.81 -13.33
N THR A 24 19.44 -10.39 -12.52
CA THR A 24 19.35 -10.49 -11.06
C THR A 24 18.48 -9.37 -10.54
N LEU A 25 17.32 -9.72 -10.02
CA LEU A 25 16.33 -8.74 -9.57
C LEU A 25 16.21 -8.76 -8.05
N MET A 26 15.93 -7.60 -7.45
CA MET A 26 15.50 -7.50 -6.05
C MET A 26 14.13 -8.15 -5.86
N GLY A 27 13.85 -8.67 -4.67
CA GLY A 27 12.63 -9.44 -4.39
C GLY A 27 11.32 -8.66 -4.37
N GLY A 28 11.37 -7.33 -4.48
CA GLY A 28 10.19 -6.46 -4.45
C GLY A 28 9.61 -6.22 -5.84
N ILE A 29 8.28 -6.27 -5.95
CA ILE A 29 7.53 -5.84 -7.14
C ILE A 29 6.63 -4.68 -6.72
N GLY A 30 6.75 -3.55 -7.42
CA GLY A 30 5.85 -2.41 -7.28
C GLY A 30 4.94 -2.29 -8.49
N SER A 31 3.77 -1.69 -8.33
CA SER A 31 2.90 -1.38 -9.45
C SER A 31 2.11 -0.11 -9.20
N CYS A 32 1.83 0.62 -10.28
CA CYS A 32 1.07 1.85 -10.26
C CYS A 32 0.20 1.94 -11.50
N LYS A 33 -1.00 2.49 -11.34
CA LYS A 33 -1.90 2.70 -12.47
C LYS A 33 -1.40 3.83 -13.35
N HIS A 34 -1.38 3.60 -14.65
CA HIS A 34 -1.01 4.61 -15.65
C HIS A 34 -1.94 5.84 -15.57
N ALA A 35 -1.41 7.02 -15.91
CA ALA A 35 -2.20 8.26 -15.85
C ALA A 35 -3.40 8.29 -16.81
N ASN A 36 -3.45 7.43 -17.83
CA ASN A 36 -4.64 7.29 -18.68
C ASN A 36 -5.85 6.64 -17.97
N GLY A 37 -5.68 6.13 -16.72
CA GLY A 37 -6.75 5.55 -15.92
C GLY A 37 -7.08 4.08 -16.25
N LYS A 38 -6.43 3.47 -17.23
CA LYS A 38 -6.70 2.11 -17.70
C LYS A 38 -5.51 1.18 -17.59
N ASP A 39 -4.37 1.57 -18.12
CA ASP A 39 -3.17 0.78 -18.22
C ASP A 39 -2.39 0.74 -16.90
N TRP A 40 -1.36 -0.08 -16.85
CA TRP A 40 -0.60 -0.31 -15.64
C TRP A 40 0.90 -0.27 -15.89
N TRP A 41 1.61 0.21 -14.89
CA TRP A 41 3.05 0.06 -14.73
C TRP A 41 3.36 -1.01 -13.70
N ILE A 42 4.32 -1.90 -14.01
CA ILE A 42 4.94 -2.82 -13.05
C ILE A 42 6.43 -2.54 -13.01
N PHE A 43 7.00 -2.59 -11.82
CA PHE A 43 8.39 -2.21 -11.57
C PHE A 43 9.12 -3.30 -10.82
N MET A 44 10.37 -3.51 -11.20
CA MET A 44 11.34 -4.33 -10.49
C MET A 44 12.69 -3.64 -10.52
N MET A 45 13.42 -3.66 -9.41
CA MET A 45 14.77 -3.11 -9.36
C MET A 45 15.80 -4.20 -9.64
N LYS A 46 16.84 -3.84 -10.39
CA LYS A 46 18.01 -4.68 -10.53
C LYS A 46 18.80 -4.71 -9.23
N ASP A 47 19.22 -5.89 -8.80
CA ASP A 47 20.04 -6.04 -7.61
C ASP A 47 21.40 -5.34 -7.77
N SER A 48 21.90 -4.77 -6.68
CA SER A 48 23.18 -4.05 -6.64
C SER A 48 23.33 -2.95 -7.69
N SER A 49 22.23 -2.28 -8.03
CA SER A 49 22.18 -1.29 -9.08
C SER A 49 21.14 -0.21 -8.78
N ASP A 50 21.26 0.93 -9.47
CA ASP A 50 20.27 2.00 -9.50
C ASP A 50 19.32 1.88 -10.71
N ILE A 51 19.30 0.72 -11.37
CA ILE A 51 18.45 0.47 -12.52
C ILE A 51 17.10 -0.06 -12.06
N ILE A 52 16.01 0.55 -12.54
CA ILE A 52 14.65 0.05 -12.40
C ILE A 52 14.13 -0.39 -13.77
N TYR A 53 13.60 -1.60 -13.82
CA TYR A 53 12.86 -2.13 -14.96
C TYR A 53 11.41 -1.69 -14.87
N LYS A 54 10.86 -1.26 -16.00
CA LYS A 54 9.51 -0.73 -16.17
C LYS A 54 8.78 -1.56 -17.20
N ILE A 55 7.69 -2.17 -16.80
CA ILE A 55 6.83 -2.95 -17.68
C ILE A 55 5.51 -2.18 -17.80
N ALA A 56 5.21 -1.70 -18.99
CA ALA A 56 3.90 -1.14 -19.29
C ALA A 56 2.96 -2.26 -19.76
N LEU A 57 1.83 -2.40 -19.09
CA LEU A 57 0.74 -3.28 -19.49
C LEU A 57 -0.38 -2.44 -20.10
N THR A 58 -0.60 -2.61 -21.41
CA THR A 58 -1.66 -1.91 -22.13
C THR A 58 -2.81 -2.84 -22.46
N ASP A 59 -3.95 -2.26 -22.84
CA ASP A 59 -5.19 -2.97 -23.19
C ASP A 59 -5.02 -4.04 -24.29
N SER A 60 -4.08 -3.85 -25.18
CA SER A 60 -3.83 -4.77 -26.29
C SER A 60 -3.10 -6.05 -25.91
N SER A 61 -2.98 -6.35 -24.62
CA SER A 61 -2.15 -7.45 -24.10
C SER A 61 -0.67 -7.32 -24.47
N GLN A 62 -0.26 -6.17 -24.95
CA GLN A 62 1.13 -5.88 -25.27
C GLN A 62 1.85 -5.42 -24.00
N MET A 63 3.00 -6.00 -23.77
CA MET A 63 3.94 -5.54 -22.76
C MET A 63 5.10 -4.84 -23.44
N SER A 64 5.40 -3.63 -23.02
CA SER A 64 6.66 -2.99 -23.34
C SER A 64 7.55 -2.99 -22.10
N ILE A 65 8.82 -3.34 -22.29
CA ILE A 65 9.79 -3.41 -21.22
C ILE A 65 10.88 -2.39 -21.53
N THR A 66 11.10 -1.52 -20.57
CA THR A 66 12.17 -0.52 -20.62
C THR A 66 12.90 -0.50 -19.28
N SER A 67 14.01 0.19 -19.21
CA SER A 67 14.72 0.43 -17.96
C SER A 67 15.10 1.89 -17.82
N GLN A 68 15.34 2.30 -16.59
CA GLN A 68 15.80 3.64 -16.28
C GLN A 68 16.84 3.57 -15.18
N LYS A 69 17.90 4.39 -15.33
CA LYS A 69 18.84 4.66 -14.27
C LYS A 69 18.29 5.76 -13.37
N MET A 70 18.16 5.48 -12.07
CA MET A 70 17.56 6.41 -11.10
C MET A 70 18.57 7.36 -10.48
N ASN A 71 19.88 7.12 -10.66
CA ASN A 71 20.98 7.96 -10.18
C ASN A 71 21.00 8.13 -8.66
N PHE A 72 20.81 7.08 -7.90
CA PHE A 72 20.97 7.08 -6.45
C PHE A 72 22.19 6.30 -5.98
N SER A 73 22.66 6.61 -4.78
CA SER A 73 23.76 5.96 -4.07
C SER A 73 23.43 5.99 -2.57
N PRO A 74 23.84 4.99 -1.78
CA PRO A 74 24.57 3.79 -2.14
C PRO A 74 23.71 2.74 -2.86
N LEU A 75 24.38 1.85 -3.60
CA LEU A 75 23.75 0.73 -4.29
C LEU A 75 23.65 -0.46 -3.33
N ALA A 76 22.45 -0.95 -3.11
CA ALA A 76 22.20 -2.06 -2.20
C ALA A 76 22.45 -3.42 -2.85
N VAL A 77 22.99 -4.33 -2.05
CA VAL A 77 22.93 -5.77 -2.29
C VAL A 77 21.79 -6.32 -1.42
N SER A 78 20.54 -6.25 -1.87
CA SER A 78 19.42 -6.68 -1.05
C SER A 78 18.40 -7.50 -1.82
N ASN A 79 18.00 -8.59 -1.20
CA ASN A 79 16.95 -9.48 -1.73
C ASN A 79 15.53 -9.06 -1.30
N VAL A 80 15.36 -8.04 -0.49
CA VAL A 80 14.06 -7.71 0.10
C VAL A 80 13.87 -6.21 0.11
N ALA A 81 13.32 -5.66 -0.96
CA ALA A 81 12.86 -4.28 -1.01
C ALA A 81 11.34 -4.26 -1.17
N GLN A 82 10.67 -3.51 -0.33
CA GLN A 82 9.29 -3.14 -0.57
C GLN A 82 9.28 -1.89 -1.46
N LEU A 83 8.67 -2.00 -2.65
CA LEU A 83 8.51 -0.90 -3.59
C LEU A 83 7.13 -0.31 -3.40
N THR A 84 7.05 0.96 -3.03
CA THR A 84 5.81 1.58 -2.60
C THR A 84 5.55 2.86 -3.38
N PHE A 85 4.32 3.03 -3.85
CA PHE A 85 3.84 4.28 -4.45
C PHE A 85 2.97 5.05 -3.47
N SER A 86 3.00 6.39 -3.56
CA SER A 86 2.08 7.24 -2.81
C SER A 86 0.62 6.95 -3.19
N PRO A 87 -0.36 7.28 -2.34
CA PRO A 87 -1.77 7.13 -2.67
C PRO A 87 -2.19 7.86 -3.95
N SER A 88 -1.54 8.98 -4.28
CA SER A 88 -1.74 9.73 -5.54
C SER A 88 -1.00 9.11 -6.74
N GLY A 89 -0.07 8.19 -6.49
CA GLY A 89 0.75 7.55 -7.50
C GLY A 89 1.86 8.43 -8.10
N ASN A 90 2.07 9.64 -7.59
CA ASN A 90 3.07 10.58 -8.12
C ASN A 90 4.42 10.55 -7.41
N LYS A 91 4.57 9.75 -6.36
CA LYS A 91 5.83 9.50 -5.68
C LYS A 91 6.08 8.02 -5.51
N PHE A 92 7.35 7.67 -5.48
CA PHE A 92 7.84 6.31 -5.33
C PHE A 92 8.86 6.25 -4.20
N VAL A 93 8.87 5.14 -3.48
CA VAL A 93 9.83 4.84 -2.42
C VAL A 93 10.37 3.43 -2.57
N ALA A 94 11.68 3.30 -2.44
CA ALA A 94 12.39 2.05 -2.29
C ALA A 94 13.39 2.15 -1.14
N THR A 95 13.97 1.03 -0.73
CA THR A 95 15.02 1.00 0.30
C THR A 95 16.35 0.57 -0.27
N THR A 96 17.43 1.09 0.27
CA THR A 96 18.79 0.68 -0.07
C THR A 96 19.68 0.75 1.18
N TYR A 97 20.86 0.14 1.13
CA TYR A 97 21.86 0.24 2.19
C TYR A 97 23.28 0.26 1.61
N ASP A 98 24.24 0.74 2.37
CA ASP A 98 25.62 0.96 1.89
C ASP A 98 26.38 -0.36 1.70
N ASN A 99 26.39 -1.20 2.72
CA ASN A 99 27.09 -2.50 2.70
C ASN A 99 26.61 -3.41 3.84
N PRO A 100 26.87 -4.73 3.75
CA PRO A 100 26.45 -5.69 4.77
C PRO A 100 27.12 -5.52 6.14
N ILE A 101 28.22 -4.79 6.21
CA ILE A 101 28.99 -4.59 7.47
C ILE A 101 28.38 -3.44 8.26
N ASN A 102 28.30 -2.26 7.68
CA ASN A 102 27.80 -1.06 8.36
C ASN A 102 26.27 -1.03 8.43
N ARG A 103 25.58 -1.55 7.42
CA ARG A 103 24.11 -1.59 7.33
C ARG A 103 23.47 -0.22 7.53
N ASN A 104 24.14 0.84 7.06
CA ASN A 104 23.47 2.14 7.00
C ASN A 104 22.41 2.05 5.94
N SER A 105 21.16 2.26 6.33
CA SER A 105 20.02 2.09 5.46
C SER A 105 19.40 3.43 5.10
N TYR A 106 18.94 3.49 3.87
CA TYR A 106 18.43 4.69 3.24
C TYR A 106 17.08 4.40 2.59
N VAL A 107 16.26 5.42 2.52
CA VAL A 107 15.05 5.45 1.71
C VAL A 107 15.34 6.26 0.46
N VAL A 108 15.11 5.68 -0.69
CA VAL A 108 15.16 6.34 -1.99
C VAL A 108 13.78 6.87 -2.30
N ILE A 109 13.66 8.18 -2.45
CA ILE A 109 12.40 8.87 -2.76
C ILE A 109 12.53 9.46 -4.15
N SER A 110 11.53 9.24 -5.01
CA SER A 110 11.52 9.79 -6.37
C SER A 110 10.14 10.30 -6.73
N ASP A 111 10.09 11.35 -7.52
CA ASP A 111 8.87 11.72 -8.23
C ASP A 111 8.61 10.70 -9.34
N PHE A 112 7.35 10.45 -9.62
CA PHE A 112 6.94 9.50 -10.62
C PHE A 112 5.86 10.09 -11.53
N ASP A 113 6.16 10.12 -12.82
CA ASP A 113 5.21 10.50 -13.86
C ASP A 113 4.44 9.25 -14.33
N ARG A 114 3.19 9.17 -13.96
CA ARG A 114 2.30 8.05 -14.28
C ARG A 114 2.00 7.91 -15.77
N CYS A 115 2.21 8.97 -16.57
CA CYS A 115 1.98 8.95 -18.02
C CYS A 115 3.16 8.32 -18.77
N THR A 116 4.36 8.78 -18.48
CA THR A 116 5.57 8.34 -19.17
C THR A 116 6.27 7.17 -18.48
N GLY A 117 5.90 6.89 -17.23
CA GLY A 117 6.60 5.92 -16.38
C GLY A 117 7.99 6.38 -15.98
N MET A 118 8.27 7.68 -16.01
CA MET A 118 9.59 8.22 -15.70
C MET A 118 9.70 8.60 -14.22
N PHE A 119 10.86 8.26 -13.66
CA PHE A 119 11.28 8.70 -12.32
C PHE A 119 12.16 9.95 -12.46
N SER A 120 11.99 10.89 -11.54
CA SER A 120 12.77 12.14 -11.51
C SER A 120 12.97 12.60 -10.07
N ASN A 121 13.85 13.62 -9.89
CA ASN A 121 14.12 14.22 -8.58
C ASN A 121 14.46 13.19 -7.50
N THR A 122 15.19 12.13 -7.86
CA THR A 122 15.53 11.05 -6.93
C THR A 122 16.44 11.56 -5.82
N GLN A 123 16.03 11.34 -4.58
CA GLN A 123 16.74 11.69 -3.36
C GLN A 123 16.99 10.45 -2.53
N THR A 124 18.10 10.46 -1.78
CA THR A 124 18.43 9.38 -0.86
C THR A 124 18.51 9.97 0.54
N VAL A 125 17.70 9.42 1.45
CA VAL A 125 17.59 9.87 2.84
C VAL A 125 18.10 8.75 3.75
N GLN A 126 19.13 9.02 4.54
CA GLN A 126 19.60 8.06 5.54
C GLN A 126 18.59 7.97 6.69
N VAL A 127 18.16 6.76 6.98
CA VAL A 127 17.13 6.50 8.00
C VAL A 127 17.74 5.95 9.26
N THR A 128 18.70 5.03 9.13
CA THR A 128 19.32 4.37 10.29
C THR A 128 20.72 3.88 9.97
N SER A 129 21.49 3.62 11.03
CA SER A 129 22.81 2.96 10.96
C SER A 129 22.74 1.62 11.69
N GLY A 130 23.45 0.62 11.16
CA GLY A 130 23.56 -0.71 11.77
C GLY A 130 22.35 -1.62 11.63
N ALA A 131 21.32 -1.23 10.86
CA ALA A 131 20.12 -2.04 10.68
C ALA A 131 19.54 -1.91 9.25
N TYR A 132 18.96 -3.00 8.74
CA TYR A 132 18.25 -3.00 7.47
C TYR A 132 16.84 -2.43 7.64
N ILE A 133 16.37 -1.70 6.63
CA ILE A 133 14.96 -1.33 6.49
C ILE A 133 14.25 -2.40 5.68
N TRP A 134 13.14 -2.91 6.22
CA TRP A 134 12.38 -4.01 5.63
C TRP A 134 11.09 -3.55 4.94
N GLY A 135 10.36 -2.66 5.59
CA GLY A 135 9.06 -2.21 5.11
C GLY A 135 8.98 -0.70 4.93
N THR A 136 8.17 -0.28 3.96
CA THR A 136 7.81 1.13 3.76
C THR A 136 6.34 1.27 3.44
N ALA A 137 5.75 2.40 3.86
CA ALA A 137 4.40 2.80 3.48
C ALA A 137 4.30 4.32 3.44
N PHE A 138 3.43 4.85 2.59
CA PHE A 138 3.04 6.26 2.66
C PHE A 138 1.88 6.44 3.63
N SER A 139 1.80 7.61 4.26
CA SER A 139 0.58 8.06 4.91
C SER A 139 -0.54 8.31 3.89
N PRO A 140 -1.82 8.33 4.30
CA PRO A 140 -2.95 8.56 3.40
C PRO A 140 -2.85 9.80 2.52
N SER A 141 -2.36 10.91 3.07
CA SER A 141 -2.14 12.16 2.32
C SER A 141 -0.88 12.14 1.45
N GLY A 142 0.02 11.18 1.66
CA GLY A 142 1.36 11.17 1.08
C GLY A 142 2.36 12.12 1.75
N LYS A 143 1.95 12.78 2.84
CA LYS A 143 2.80 13.73 3.57
C LYS A 143 3.98 13.05 4.25
N TYR A 144 3.74 11.87 4.83
CA TYR A 144 4.76 11.11 5.52
C TYR A 144 5.03 9.78 4.82
N ILE A 145 6.28 9.37 4.90
CA ILE A 145 6.76 8.04 4.54
C ILE A 145 7.13 7.35 5.85
N TYR A 146 6.63 6.15 6.04
CA TYR A 146 7.02 5.29 7.14
C TYR A 146 8.00 4.25 6.65
N ALA A 147 9.02 3.98 7.48
CA ALA A 147 10.01 2.94 7.23
C ALA A 147 10.27 2.17 8.52
N CYS A 148 10.56 0.88 8.46
CA CYS A 148 10.90 0.12 9.66
C CYS A 148 12.09 -0.80 9.46
N SER A 149 12.92 -0.85 10.49
CA SER A 149 13.83 -1.97 10.77
C SER A 149 13.13 -2.99 11.67
N SER A 150 13.81 -4.07 12.04
CA SER A 150 13.26 -5.01 13.03
C SER A 150 13.06 -4.38 14.42
N GLN A 151 13.78 -3.30 14.73
CA GLN A 151 13.80 -2.67 16.08
C GLN A 151 13.11 -1.31 16.13
N TYR A 152 13.05 -0.59 15.01
CA TYR A 152 12.60 0.79 14.99
C TYR A 152 11.58 1.05 13.89
N VAL A 153 10.67 1.97 14.16
CA VAL A 153 9.81 2.56 13.13
C VAL A 153 10.15 4.04 13.02
N PHE A 154 10.35 4.48 11.80
CA PHE A 154 10.72 5.84 11.44
C PHE A 154 9.58 6.50 10.65
N GLN A 155 9.42 7.81 10.87
CA GLN A 155 8.59 8.67 10.05
C GLN A 155 9.48 9.68 9.33
N ILE A 156 9.29 9.83 8.05
CA ILE A 156 10.04 10.74 7.19
C ILE A 156 9.05 11.72 6.59
N ASP A 157 9.27 13.02 6.75
CA ASP A 157 8.48 14.03 6.05
C ASP A 157 8.87 14.02 4.57
N ALA A 158 7.90 13.81 3.68
CA ALA A 158 8.15 13.63 2.25
C ALA A 158 8.61 14.91 1.53
N ALA A 159 8.48 16.08 2.16
CA ALA A 159 8.88 17.36 1.60
C ALA A 159 10.24 17.84 2.15
N THR A 160 10.44 17.72 3.46
CA THR A 160 11.66 18.21 4.13
C THR A 160 12.73 17.15 4.28
N HIS A 161 12.36 15.86 4.12
CA HIS A 161 13.22 14.68 4.34
C HIS A 161 13.73 14.55 5.78
N THR A 162 13.09 15.21 6.74
CA THR A 162 13.39 15.01 8.16
C THR A 162 12.94 13.64 8.60
N VAL A 163 13.75 12.98 9.44
CA VAL A 163 13.53 11.62 9.91
C VAL A 163 13.35 11.63 11.42
N ASP A 164 12.23 11.12 11.90
CA ASP A 164 11.93 10.93 13.30
C ASP A 164 11.78 9.44 13.65
N THR A 165 12.34 9.00 14.76
CA THR A 165 12.07 7.66 15.30
C THR A 165 10.80 7.73 16.14
N ILE A 166 9.75 7.06 15.68
CA ILE A 166 8.42 7.12 16.33
C ILE A 166 8.14 5.93 17.25
N ALA A 167 8.88 4.84 17.11
CA ALA A 167 8.77 3.68 17.99
C ALA A 167 10.05 2.86 18.02
N THR A 168 10.28 2.27 19.20
CA THR A 168 11.25 1.21 19.43
C THR A 168 10.49 -0.07 19.81
N TYR A 169 10.94 -1.21 19.32
CA TYR A 169 10.37 -2.51 19.69
C TYR A 169 10.39 -2.69 21.22
N ASP A 170 9.25 -3.02 21.78
CA ASP A 170 9.03 -3.06 23.24
C ASP A 170 9.39 -4.39 23.91
N GLY A 171 9.88 -5.37 23.13
CA GLY A 171 10.30 -6.67 23.63
C GLY A 171 9.18 -7.72 23.71
N PHE A 172 7.95 -7.42 23.23
CA PHE A 172 6.84 -8.36 23.27
C PHE A 172 7.09 -9.61 22.42
N ILE A 173 6.93 -10.77 23.06
CA ILE A 173 7.01 -12.08 22.43
C ILE A 173 5.60 -12.65 22.30
N SER A 174 5.20 -12.98 21.07
CA SER A 174 3.89 -13.58 20.82
C SER A 174 3.78 -14.95 21.49
N PRO A 175 2.69 -15.24 22.20
CA PRO A 175 2.53 -16.49 22.95
C PRO A 175 2.27 -17.74 22.08
N VAL A 176 2.41 -17.64 20.76
CA VAL A 176 2.15 -18.75 19.83
C VAL A 176 3.35 -19.66 19.71
N GLY A 177 3.18 -20.90 20.09
CA GLY A 177 4.23 -21.93 20.03
C GLY A 177 5.33 -21.67 21.06
N ALA A 178 5.83 -22.71 21.65
CA ALA A 178 6.83 -22.58 22.72
C ALA A 178 7.99 -21.64 22.30
N THR A 179 8.08 -20.49 22.93
CA THR A 179 9.29 -19.66 23.10
C THR A 179 9.85 -18.90 21.90
N CYS A 180 9.17 -18.80 20.73
CA CYS A 180 10.02 -18.42 19.62
C CYS A 180 9.98 -16.98 19.17
N CYS A 181 8.91 -16.23 19.36
CA CYS A 181 8.81 -15.26 18.26
C CYS A 181 8.61 -13.83 18.72
N PRO A 182 9.70 -13.03 18.73
CA PRO A 182 9.61 -11.59 18.96
C PRO A 182 8.74 -10.95 17.86
N THR A 183 7.80 -10.11 18.30
CA THR A 183 6.88 -9.42 17.42
C THR A 183 7.53 -8.10 16.95
N THR A 184 8.63 -8.22 16.23
CA THR A 184 9.38 -7.10 15.65
C THR A 184 8.67 -6.49 14.46
N PHE A 185 9.17 -5.36 13.94
CA PHE A 185 8.59 -4.71 12.76
C PHE A 185 9.17 -5.29 11.46
N TRP A 186 8.32 -5.43 10.43
CA TRP A 186 8.77 -5.95 9.13
C TRP A 186 8.11 -5.20 7.97
N ASN A 187 7.15 -5.79 7.25
CA ASN A 187 6.48 -5.14 6.12
C ASN A 187 5.36 -4.22 6.58
N MET A 188 5.11 -3.17 5.82
CA MET A 188 4.08 -2.19 6.07
C MET A 188 3.04 -2.16 4.95
N TYR A 189 1.80 -1.84 5.32
CA TYR A 189 0.70 -1.72 4.37
C TYR A 189 -0.28 -0.63 4.80
N LEU A 190 -0.51 0.33 3.90
CA LEU A 190 -1.59 1.31 4.05
C LEU A 190 -2.91 0.66 3.65
N ALA A 191 -3.76 0.44 4.62
CA ALA A 191 -5.06 -0.19 4.40
C ALA A 191 -6.15 0.82 4.00
N ALA A 192 -7.25 0.30 3.48
CA ALA A 192 -8.37 1.09 3.00
C ALA A 192 -9.03 1.98 4.06
N ASN A 193 -8.86 1.65 5.35
CA ASN A 193 -9.35 2.47 6.46
C ASN A 193 -8.41 3.63 6.85
N GLY A 194 -7.35 3.86 6.06
CA GLY A 194 -6.39 4.94 6.28
C GLY A 194 -5.37 4.68 7.38
N LYS A 195 -5.33 3.49 7.94
CA LYS A 195 -4.33 3.07 8.92
C LYS A 195 -3.19 2.31 8.24
N ILE A 196 -2.02 2.31 8.87
CA ILE A 196 -0.90 1.47 8.43
C ILE A 196 -0.79 0.29 9.38
N TYR A 197 -0.76 -0.91 8.80
CA TYR A 197 -0.51 -2.15 9.52
C TYR A 197 0.92 -2.61 9.26
N ILE A 198 1.57 -3.12 10.31
CA ILE A 198 2.95 -3.57 10.26
C ILE A 198 2.99 -5.03 10.71
N THR A 199 3.59 -5.89 9.89
CA THR A 199 3.81 -7.30 10.22
C THR A 199 5.10 -7.50 10.99
N SER A 200 5.32 -8.72 11.45
CA SER A 200 6.56 -9.13 12.08
C SER A 200 7.41 -9.99 11.16
N GLY A 201 8.72 -10.00 11.41
CA GLY A 201 9.69 -10.86 10.72
C GLY A 201 9.57 -12.35 11.08
N SER A 202 8.85 -12.68 12.13
CA SER A 202 8.61 -14.03 12.65
C SER A 202 7.15 -14.45 12.48
N GLY A 203 6.87 -15.75 12.52
CA GLY A 203 5.49 -16.27 12.44
C GLY A 203 4.69 -16.03 13.72
N VAL A 204 4.21 -14.81 13.91
CA VAL A 204 3.47 -14.35 15.09
C VAL A 204 2.00 -14.13 14.78
N GLN A 205 1.17 -14.07 15.84
CA GLN A 205 -0.26 -13.81 15.69
C GLN A 205 -0.63 -12.33 15.75
N HIS A 206 0.33 -11.44 15.96
CA HIS A 206 0.03 -10.04 16.21
C HIS A 206 0.54 -9.14 15.09
N LEU A 207 -0.23 -8.09 14.82
CA LEU A 207 0.17 -6.96 13.99
C LEU A 207 0.27 -5.68 14.83
N HIS A 208 1.09 -4.76 14.37
CA HIS A 208 1.12 -3.39 14.89
C HIS A 208 0.25 -2.49 14.00
N GLU A 209 -0.19 -1.37 14.55
CA GLU A 209 -1.05 -0.39 13.86
C GLU A 209 -0.54 1.02 14.06
N ILE A 210 -0.49 1.82 13.00
CA ILE A 210 -0.40 3.27 13.08
C ILE A 210 -1.80 3.82 12.81
N THR A 211 -2.41 4.42 13.84
CA THR A 211 -3.83 4.82 13.80
C THR A 211 -4.06 6.12 13.03
N TYR A 212 -3.14 7.09 13.14
CA TYR A 212 -3.24 8.42 12.52
C TYR A 212 -1.99 8.75 11.69
N PRO A 213 -1.78 8.07 10.54
CA PRO A 213 -0.51 8.18 9.82
C PRO A 213 -0.19 9.59 9.27
N ASP A 214 -1.18 10.46 9.14
CA ASP A 214 -0.97 11.86 8.70
C ASP A 214 -0.55 12.81 9.84
N SER A 215 -0.42 12.30 11.06
CA SER A 215 0.03 13.06 12.22
C SER A 215 1.54 12.96 12.43
N ALA A 216 2.17 14.05 12.86
CA ALA A 216 3.62 14.12 13.07
C ALA A 216 4.07 13.38 14.34
N GLY A 217 5.22 12.73 14.26
CA GLY A 217 5.88 12.10 15.38
C GLY A 217 4.98 11.10 16.11
N THR A 218 5.02 11.08 17.42
CA THR A 218 4.23 10.16 18.26
C THR A 218 2.71 10.41 18.19
N ALA A 219 2.27 11.55 17.68
CA ALA A 219 0.85 11.81 17.44
C ALA A 219 0.24 10.92 16.35
N CYS A 220 1.06 10.25 15.53
CA CYS A 220 0.59 9.23 14.59
C CYS A 220 0.02 8.00 15.30
N LYS A 221 0.28 7.83 16.59
CA LYS A 221 -0.22 6.80 17.49
C LYS A 221 0.08 5.39 16.97
N LEU A 222 1.37 5.04 16.93
CA LEU A 222 1.76 3.66 16.70
C LEU A 222 1.44 2.82 17.95
N GLN A 223 0.71 1.73 17.76
CA GLN A 223 0.33 0.76 18.78
C GLN A 223 0.96 -0.59 18.44
N GLN A 224 1.84 -1.09 19.31
CA GLN A 224 2.51 -2.34 19.07
C GLN A 224 1.59 -3.51 19.43
N HIS A 225 1.71 -4.63 18.70
CA HIS A 225 1.01 -5.91 18.85
C HIS A 225 -0.49 -5.82 19.21
N ILE A 226 -1.16 -4.73 18.80
CA ILE A 226 -2.55 -4.43 19.20
C ILE A 226 -3.60 -5.35 18.54
N ILE A 227 -3.27 -5.93 17.37
CA ILE A 227 -4.21 -6.78 16.64
C ILE A 227 -3.77 -8.22 16.78
N ASN A 228 -4.65 -9.05 17.36
CA ASN A 228 -4.46 -10.49 17.41
C ASN A 228 -5.27 -11.16 16.28
N LEU A 229 -4.57 -11.84 15.38
CA LEU A 229 -5.14 -12.52 14.22
C LEU A 229 -5.73 -13.89 14.56
N GLY A 230 -5.35 -14.47 15.70
CA GLY A 230 -5.73 -15.84 16.05
C GLY A 230 -4.97 -16.94 15.26
N PHE A 231 -4.15 -16.57 14.29
CA PHE A 231 -3.29 -17.46 13.50
C PHE A 231 -1.95 -16.80 13.21
N GLY A 232 -0.94 -17.61 12.90
CA GLY A 232 0.41 -17.09 12.60
C GLY A 232 0.47 -16.38 11.24
N ASN A 233 1.05 -15.21 11.22
CA ASN A 233 1.39 -14.46 10.01
C ASN A 233 2.91 -14.31 9.94
N LEU A 234 3.53 -14.76 8.86
CA LEU A 234 4.95 -14.60 8.60
C LEU A 234 5.17 -13.55 7.51
N ARG A 235 5.51 -12.33 7.91
CA ARG A 235 5.89 -11.21 7.03
C ARG A 235 4.83 -10.76 6.01
N ALA A 236 3.71 -11.46 5.91
CA ALA A 236 2.74 -11.25 4.85
C ALA A 236 1.93 -9.97 5.07
N VAL A 237 1.97 -9.08 4.07
CA VAL A 237 1.04 -7.96 3.89
C VAL A 237 0.39 -8.11 2.52
N PRO A 238 -0.82 -7.58 2.33
CA PRO A 238 -1.36 -7.45 0.99
C PRO A 238 -0.39 -6.67 0.09
N ASN A 239 -0.12 -7.18 -1.09
CA ASN A 239 0.69 -6.49 -2.09
C ASN A 239 -0.16 -6.20 -3.33
N HIS A 240 -1.03 -5.22 -3.20
CA HIS A 240 -1.84 -4.76 -4.32
C HIS A 240 -1.68 -3.25 -4.53
N PRO A 241 -1.71 -2.81 -5.78
CA PRO A 241 -1.60 -1.39 -6.10
C PRO A 241 -2.90 -0.65 -5.79
N ASN A 242 -2.84 0.67 -5.84
CA ASN A 242 -4.05 1.48 -5.76
C ASN A 242 -4.85 1.38 -7.07
N TYR A 243 -5.87 0.51 -7.09
CA TYR A 243 -6.76 0.30 -8.22
C TYR A 243 -7.65 1.51 -8.52
N TYR A 244 -7.82 2.41 -7.56
CA TYR A 244 -8.73 3.56 -7.65
C TYR A 244 -8.08 4.81 -8.23
N LEU A 245 -6.79 4.76 -8.56
CA LEU A 245 -6.17 5.81 -9.34
C LEU A 245 -6.87 5.93 -10.69
N GLY A 246 -7.51 7.06 -10.90
CA GLY A 246 -8.17 7.39 -12.16
C GLY A 246 -7.21 7.97 -13.19
N CYS A 247 -7.81 8.47 -14.24
CA CYS A 247 -7.12 9.32 -15.20
C CYS A 247 -6.58 10.58 -14.53
N ASP A 248 -5.39 10.99 -14.95
CA ASP A 248 -4.74 12.19 -14.44
C ASP A 248 -4.18 13.01 -15.60
N THR A 249 -4.84 14.11 -15.90
CA THR A 249 -4.48 15.01 -17.00
C THR A 249 -3.31 15.93 -16.63
N THR A 250 -2.91 16.02 -15.37
CA THR A 250 -1.78 16.87 -14.95
C THR A 250 -0.46 16.43 -15.56
N PHE A 251 -0.35 15.15 -15.95
CA PHE A 251 0.79 14.61 -16.69
C PHE A 251 0.67 14.75 -18.21
N GLY A 252 -0.35 15.42 -18.72
CA GLY A 252 -0.56 15.58 -20.17
C GLY A 252 -0.96 14.30 -20.91
N CYS A 253 -1.35 13.26 -20.19
CA CYS A 253 -1.71 11.97 -20.75
C CYS A 253 -3.02 12.02 -21.54
N THR A 254 -2.95 11.67 -22.82
CA THR A 254 -4.12 11.54 -23.69
C THR A 254 -4.03 10.24 -24.51
N PRO A 255 -5.11 9.49 -24.76
CA PRO A 255 -6.46 9.74 -24.25
C PRO A 255 -6.61 9.39 -22.77
N CYS A 256 -7.46 10.12 -22.08
CA CYS A 256 -7.82 9.89 -20.71
C CYS A 256 -9.00 8.91 -20.70
N TYR A 257 -8.73 7.66 -20.36
CA TYR A 257 -9.80 6.70 -20.18
C TYR A 257 -10.40 6.91 -18.79
N THR A 258 -11.36 7.78 -18.70
CA THR A 258 -12.23 7.78 -17.53
C THR A 258 -12.99 6.45 -17.60
N GLY A 259 -12.68 5.53 -16.71
CA GLY A 259 -13.30 4.20 -16.68
C GLY A 259 -14.79 4.18 -16.34
N ILE A 260 -15.49 5.16 -16.84
CA ILE A 260 -16.91 5.19 -16.99
C ILE A 260 -17.17 4.62 -18.40
N ASN A 261 -17.18 3.31 -18.54
CA ASN A 261 -18.42 2.78 -19.11
C ASN A 261 -19.52 3.53 -18.39
N GLU A 262 -20.32 4.34 -19.09
CA GLU A 262 -21.43 5.03 -18.46
C GLU A 262 -22.11 4.09 -17.49
N ILE A 263 -21.75 4.16 -16.23
CA ILE A 263 -22.59 3.68 -15.17
C ILE A 263 -23.78 4.62 -15.34
N LYS A 264 -24.79 4.15 -16.07
CA LYS A 264 -26.07 4.82 -16.17
C LYS A 264 -26.38 5.27 -14.77
N GLN A 265 -26.66 6.52 -14.60
CA GLN A 265 -26.78 7.26 -13.33
C GLN A 265 -27.67 6.58 -12.26
N HIS A 266 -28.04 5.33 -12.52
CA HIS A 266 -28.87 4.46 -11.70
C HIS A 266 -28.12 3.43 -10.84
N ASP A 267 -26.83 3.20 -11.09
CA ASP A 267 -26.14 2.08 -10.46
C ASP A 267 -25.12 2.47 -9.38
N PHE A 268 -25.43 3.33 -8.19
CA PHE A 268 -24.75 3.60 -7.28
C PHE A 268 -24.82 3.70 -6.19
N LYS A 269 -24.30 3.72 -5.70
CA LYS A 269 -23.48 4.37 -5.11
C LYS A 269 -23.12 3.99 -3.78
N PHE A 270 -24.00 3.30 -3.07
CA PHE A 270 -23.85 2.86 -1.70
C PHE A 270 -24.69 1.60 -1.52
N SER A 271 -24.04 0.49 -1.19
CA SER A 271 -24.73 -0.76 -0.86
C SER A 271 -24.26 -1.33 0.45
N ILE A 272 -25.17 -1.93 1.18
CA ILE A 272 -24.95 -2.61 2.47
C ILE A 272 -25.27 -4.08 2.28
N SER A 273 -24.36 -4.97 2.73
CA SER A 273 -24.59 -6.41 2.65
C SER A 273 -23.90 -7.14 3.83
N PRO A 274 -24.61 -8.06 4.52
CA PRO A 274 -26.04 -8.32 4.39
C PRO A 274 -26.90 -7.18 4.95
N ASN A 275 -28.13 -7.07 4.49
CA ASN A 275 -29.17 -6.22 5.05
C ASN A 275 -30.49 -6.98 4.95
N PRO A 276 -31.12 -7.41 6.07
CA PRO A 276 -30.73 -7.14 7.48
C PRO A 276 -29.40 -7.79 7.90
N ASN A 277 -28.80 -7.28 8.98
CA ASN A 277 -27.56 -7.79 9.57
C ASN A 277 -27.62 -7.79 11.11
N ASN A 278 -26.60 -8.35 11.71
CA ASN A 278 -26.48 -8.47 13.19
C ASN A 278 -25.54 -7.39 13.78
N GLY A 279 -25.36 -6.27 13.11
CA GLY A 279 -24.40 -5.22 13.48
C GLY A 279 -23.04 -5.35 12.78
N SER A 280 -22.86 -6.41 11.98
CA SER A 280 -21.66 -6.59 11.15
C SER A 280 -22.06 -6.68 9.68
N PHE A 281 -21.56 -5.79 8.85
CA PHE A 281 -21.91 -5.72 7.44
C PHE A 281 -20.78 -5.11 6.61
N LYS A 282 -20.84 -5.33 5.33
CA LYS A 282 -19.96 -4.73 4.34
C LYS A 282 -20.70 -3.58 3.65
N ILE A 283 -20.02 -2.46 3.51
CA ILE A 283 -20.46 -1.37 2.63
C ILE A 283 -19.61 -1.35 1.35
N ILE A 284 -20.26 -1.07 0.24
CA ILE A 284 -19.61 -0.73 -1.03
C ILE A 284 -20.02 0.70 -1.36
N TYR A 285 -19.03 1.53 -1.68
CA TYR A 285 -19.25 2.95 -1.95
C TYR A 285 -18.31 3.45 -3.03
N LEU A 286 -18.68 4.55 -3.68
CA LEU A 286 -17.84 5.24 -4.64
C LEU A 286 -17.74 6.70 -4.24
N LEU A 287 -16.53 7.16 -3.99
CA LEU A 287 -16.25 8.57 -3.73
C LEU A 287 -15.67 9.24 -4.97
N PRO A 288 -15.88 10.55 -5.14
CA PRO A 288 -15.15 11.32 -6.15
C PRO A 288 -13.64 11.20 -5.93
N GLN A 289 -12.89 11.26 -7.01
CA GLN A 289 -11.44 11.13 -6.97
C GLN A 289 -10.80 12.10 -5.96
N ASN A 290 -9.91 11.58 -5.14
CA ASN A 290 -9.20 12.34 -4.09
C ASN A 290 -10.11 13.02 -3.05
N LYS A 291 -11.34 12.53 -2.88
CA LYS A 291 -12.25 13.00 -1.84
C LYS A 291 -12.44 11.92 -0.78
N SER A 292 -12.36 12.31 0.48
CA SER A 292 -12.80 11.48 1.59
C SER A 292 -14.30 11.60 1.79
N GLY A 293 -14.91 10.54 2.31
CA GLY A 293 -16.31 10.54 2.73
C GLY A 293 -16.44 10.26 4.21
N THR A 294 -17.64 10.36 4.72
CA THR A 294 -18.00 9.97 6.08
C THR A 294 -19.26 9.11 6.05
N LEU A 295 -19.16 7.91 6.61
CA LEU A 295 -20.32 7.10 6.95
C LEU A 295 -20.87 7.56 8.29
N GLN A 296 -22.15 7.85 8.31
CA GLN A 296 -22.90 8.15 9.54
C GLN A 296 -24.10 7.23 9.62
N ILE A 297 -24.41 6.72 10.79
CA ILE A 297 -25.58 5.88 11.03
C ILE A 297 -26.42 6.56 12.12
N PHE A 298 -27.70 6.68 11.86
CA PHE A 298 -28.66 7.32 12.76
C PHE A 298 -29.71 6.31 13.18
N ASP A 299 -30.17 6.42 14.40
CA ASP A 299 -31.39 5.73 14.85
C ASP A 299 -32.65 6.42 14.29
N ILE A 300 -33.82 5.82 14.55
CA ILE A 300 -35.10 6.35 14.07
C ILE A 300 -35.47 7.72 14.65
N THR A 301 -34.79 8.18 15.70
CA THR A 301 -34.99 9.52 16.29
C THR A 301 -34.07 10.56 15.67
N GLY A 302 -33.17 10.16 14.76
CA GLY A 302 -32.17 11.04 14.16
C GLY A 302 -30.91 11.23 15.01
N LYS A 303 -30.74 10.45 16.08
CA LYS A 303 -29.51 10.47 16.88
C LYS A 303 -28.43 9.68 16.18
N GLU A 304 -27.25 10.26 16.00
CA GLU A 304 -26.08 9.57 15.46
C GLU A 304 -25.60 8.50 16.45
N VAL A 305 -25.52 7.26 15.98
CA VAL A 305 -25.07 6.10 16.77
C VAL A 305 -23.72 5.54 16.31
N PHE A 306 -23.27 5.95 15.11
CA PHE A 306 -21.97 5.54 14.58
C PHE A 306 -21.49 6.54 13.54
N ARG A 307 -20.16 6.77 13.52
CA ARG A 307 -19.46 7.59 12.51
C ARG A 307 -18.13 6.96 12.15
N GLN A 308 -17.81 6.93 10.86
CA GLN A 308 -16.52 6.46 10.36
C GLN A 308 -16.13 7.21 9.07
N ASN A 309 -14.85 7.59 8.97
CA ASN A 309 -14.33 8.15 7.73
C ASN A 309 -14.14 7.06 6.67
N LEU A 310 -14.47 7.40 5.43
CA LEU A 310 -14.31 6.56 4.26
C LEU A 310 -13.10 7.05 3.46
N SER A 311 -12.22 6.13 3.16
CA SER A 311 -10.97 6.43 2.45
C SER A 311 -11.18 6.60 0.96
N PRO A 312 -10.54 7.57 0.30
CA PRO A 312 -10.71 7.83 -1.13
C PRO A 312 -10.10 6.75 -2.04
N TRP A 313 -9.26 5.86 -1.47
CA TRP A 313 -8.61 4.76 -2.20
C TRP A 313 -9.25 3.40 -1.96
N SER A 314 -10.43 3.37 -1.36
CA SER A 314 -11.21 2.15 -1.16
C SER A 314 -12.63 2.37 -1.64
N THR A 315 -13.25 1.31 -2.16
CA THR A 315 -14.67 1.29 -2.49
C THR A 315 -15.45 0.32 -1.61
N MET A 316 -14.79 -0.29 -0.64
CA MET A 316 -15.41 -1.27 0.24
C MET A 316 -14.82 -1.18 1.66
N GLN A 317 -15.69 -1.27 2.66
CA GLN A 317 -15.28 -1.44 4.05
C GLN A 317 -16.19 -2.42 4.78
N TYR A 318 -15.61 -3.13 5.75
CA TYR A 318 -16.36 -3.90 6.74
C TYR A 318 -16.62 -3.01 7.95
N ILE A 319 -17.88 -2.97 8.37
CA ILE A 319 -18.35 -2.20 9.51
C ILE A 319 -18.78 -3.19 10.60
N SER A 320 -18.35 -2.93 11.82
CA SER A 320 -18.82 -3.63 13.01
C SER A 320 -19.33 -2.59 13.99
N LEU A 321 -20.61 -2.61 14.24
CA LEU A 321 -21.26 -1.68 15.16
C LEU A 321 -21.13 -2.17 16.60
N PRO A 322 -21.08 -1.24 17.58
CA PRO A 322 -21.28 -1.62 18.97
C PRO A 322 -22.65 -2.27 19.14
N LYS A 323 -22.87 -2.98 20.25
CA LYS A 323 -24.20 -3.58 20.53
C LYS A 323 -25.28 -2.50 20.52
N LEU A 324 -26.04 -2.47 19.44
CA LEU A 324 -27.21 -1.63 19.29
C LEU A 324 -28.49 -2.47 19.58
N ALA A 325 -29.58 -1.80 19.94
CA ALA A 325 -30.87 -2.45 20.05
C ALA A 325 -31.34 -2.96 18.68
N ASN A 326 -32.16 -3.99 18.65
CA ASN A 326 -32.77 -4.41 17.40
C ASN A 326 -33.67 -3.30 16.86
N GLY A 327 -33.49 -2.95 15.60
CA GLY A 327 -34.25 -1.84 15.02
C GLY A 327 -33.83 -1.52 13.60
N VAL A 328 -34.40 -0.45 13.06
CA VAL A 328 -34.05 0.13 11.78
C VAL A 328 -33.13 1.34 12.04
N TYR A 329 -32.08 1.42 11.28
CA TYR A 329 -31.10 2.50 11.30
C TYR A 329 -30.93 3.04 9.88
N ASN A 330 -30.69 4.34 9.78
CA ASN A 330 -30.54 5.07 8.51
C ASN A 330 -29.09 5.54 8.31
#